data_d39aba6622acace0752f5c0d7616f6d5
#
_entry.id   d39aba6622acace0752f5c0d7616f6d5
#
_cell.length_a   1.000
_cell.length_b   1.000
_cell.length_c   1.000
_cell.angle_alpha   90.00
_cell.angle_beta   90.00
_cell.angle_gamma   90.00
#
_symmetry.space_group_name_H-M   'P 1'
#
loop_
_entity.id
_entity.type
_entity.pdbx_description
1 polymer ?
#
loop_
_entity_poly.entity_id
_entity_poly.type
_entity_poly.pdbx_seq_one_letter_code
_entity_poly.pdbx_strand_id
1 'polypeptide(L)'
;MEEKKMDRRSFLGMSSMIGAAGIVGGSALLTSCAGKKGDKLVPLKNPGEYYIPELPDKAIEGKELKVGLVGCGGRGNGAIGNLLDAADGIKVVALGDVFADRLENVRKTLKEKRGQEVPAENCFVGFDAYKKVIDAGIDMVILTTPPVFRPVHFQYATEKGVHSFLEKPISVDAKGYRMIMATAKQAEAKGLCVVTGTQRHHQRPYVASYQKIQEGMIGEITGGNVYWNQSMLWYKERQKGWSDMEWMIRDWVNWKWLSGDHIVEQHVHNIDVFNWMIGKHPIKATAFGSRQRRITGDQYDNFSVDFEYENGVHMHSMCRQIDGCANNVSEFVQGTRGSWSSKDFAIRDLKGNVLWQYDEEAAKAEFKQHNPYVLEHVDWVNHIRKGEAHVEAGETGISSLSGAMGREAAYTGKTITWDEISASELDYMPEKLELGPMDMSKCTVPVPGSPKK
;
A
#
# COMPACT_ATOMS: atom_id res chain seq x y z
N MET A 1 -45.79 44.17 17.05
CA MET A 1 -45.64 43.57 15.73
C MET A 1 -45.37 42.09 15.94
N GLU A 2 -46.41 41.25 15.69
CA GLU A 2 -46.31 39.80 15.86
C GLU A 2 -45.50 39.21 14.69
N GLU A 3 -44.45 38.50 15.01
CA GLU A 3 -43.72 37.68 14.04
C GLU A 3 -44.57 36.45 13.64
N LYS A 4 -45.10 36.48 12.41
CA LYS A 4 -45.78 35.30 11.81
C LYS A 4 -44.72 34.23 11.51
N LYS A 5 -44.72 33.16 12.30
CA LYS A 5 -43.96 31.94 11.98
C LYS A 5 -44.50 31.31 10.70
N MET A 6 -43.65 31.24 9.67
CA MET A 6 -43.94 30.56 8.41
C MET A 6 -43.93 29.04 8.61
N ASP A 7 -44.98 28.35 8.20
CA ASP A 7 -45.10 26.91 8.30
C ASP A 7 -44.38 26.18 7.13
N ARG A 8 -44.09 24.88 7.32
CA ARG A 8 -43.39 24.06 6.33
C ARG A 8 -44.09 23.93 4.97
N ARG A 9 -45.44 24.10 4.93
CA ARG A 9 -46.21 24.02 3.68
C ARG A 9 -46.06 25.29 2.84
N SER A 10 -45.98 26.44 3.49
CA SER A 10 -45.79 27.74 2.85
C SER A 10 -44.38 27.84 2.22
N PHE A 11 -43.38 27.20 2.86
CA PHE A 11 -42.01 27.15 2.32
C PHE A 11 -41.90 26.30 1.04
N LEU A 12 -42.54 25.12 1.00
CA LEU A 12 -42.57 24.25 -0.17
C LEU A 12 -43.36 24.83 -1.35
N GLY A 13 -44.39 25.63 -1.07
CA GLY A 13 -45.18 26.32 -2.11
C GLY A 13 -44.45 27.46 -2.80
N MET A 14 -43.51 28.12 -2.09
CA MET A 14 -42.70 29.24 -2.68
C MET A 14 -41.55 28.72 -3.55
N SER A 15 -41.04 27.52 -3.27
CA SER A 15 -39.96 26.90 -4.07
C SER A 15 -40.41 26.46 -5.48
N SER A 16 -41.73 26.27 -5.67
CA SER A 16 -42.29 25.90 -6.98
C SER A 16 -42.68 27.09 -7.89
N MET A 17 -42.68 28.33 -7.38
CA MET A 17 -43.04 29.53 -8.18
C MET A 17 -41.87 30.32 -8.73
N ILE A 18 -40.64 30.03 -8.38
CA ILE A 18 -39.46 30.73 -8.91
C ILE A 18 -38.95 30.13 -10.25
N GLY A 19 -39.55 29.01 -10.70
CA GLY A 19 -39.18 28.30 -11.92
C GLY A 19 -39.87 28.75 -13.23
N ALA A 20 -40.75 29.79 -13.23
CA ALA A 20 -41.63 30.07 -14.37
C ALA A 20 -41.50 31.49 -15.02
N ALA A 21 -40.45 32.23 -14.76
CA ALA A 21 -40.24 33.52 -15.44
C ALA A 21 -38.78 33.68 -15.90
N GLY A 22 -38.54 33.37 -17.16
CA GLY A 22 -37.35 33.78 -17.89
C GLY A 22 -36.46 32.71 -18.45
N ILE A 23 -36.86 32.01 -19.50
CA ILE A 23 -35.93 31.46 -20.50
C ILE A 23 -36.68 31.43 -21.85
N VAL A 24 -36.39 32.42 -22.65
CA VAL A 24 -36.45 32.30 -24.10
C VAL A 24 -35.00 32.16 -24.55
N GLY A 25 -34.64 31.00 -25.10
CA GLY A 25 -33.35 30.74 -25.73
C GLY A 25 -32.44 29.81 -24.97
N GLY A 26 -32.48 28.50 -25.25
CA GLY A 26 -31.50 27.53 -24.79
C GLY A 26 -32.10 26.18 -24.37
N SER A 27 -32.71 25.46 -25.34
CA SER A 27 -33.08 24.07 -25.15
C SER A 27 -31.85 23.21 -25.15
N ALA A 28 -31.22 23.02 -24.01
CA ALA A 28 -30.37 21.85 -23.73
C ALA A 28 -30.07 21.84 -22.23
N LEU A 29 -30.25 20.67 -21.63
CA LEU A 29 -29.80 20.27 -20.28
C LEU A 29 -30.86 20.20 -19.18
N LEU A 30 -31.87 19.35 -19.36
CA LEU A 30 -32.41 18.49 -18.31
C LEU A 30 -32.82 17.17 -18.96
N THR A 31 -31.88 16.46 -19.55
CA THR A 31 -32.07 15.07 -19.88
C THR A 31 -31.77 14.24 -18.64
N SER A 32 -32.79 13.65 -18.07
CA SER A 32 -32.70 12.69 -16.96
C SER A 32 -31.56 11.71 -17.22
N CYS A 33 -30.74 11.43 -16.22
CA CYS A 33 -29.73 10.37 -16.20
C CYS A 33 -30.38 8.97 -16.16
N ALA A 34 -31.18 8.67 -17.17
CA ALA A 34 -31.55 7.29 -17.52
C ALA A 34 -30.59 6.91 -18.65
N GLY A 35 -29.46 6.25 -18.31
CA GLY A 35 -28.52 5.75 -19.31
C GLY A 35 -29.25 4.96 -20.37
N LYS A 36 -29.27 5.48 -21.59
CA LYS A 36 -29.80 4.77 -22.75
C LYS A 36 -28.87 3.57 -22.99
N LYS A 37 -29.44 2.39 -23.22
CA LYS A 37 -28.70 1.25 -23.78
C LYS A 37 -27.95 1.75 -25.02
N GLY A 38 -26.62 1.90 -24.90
CA GLY A 38 -25.78 2.32 -26.04
C GLY A 38 -24.91 3.56 -25.82
N ASP A 39 -24.94 4.20 -24.63
CA ASP A 39 -24.02 5.32 -24.36
C ASP A 39 -22.58 4.80 -24.38
N LYS A 40 -21.77 5.40 -25.27
CA LYS A 40 -20.36 5.07 -25.41
C LYS A 40 -19.65 5.36 -24.08
N LEU A 41 -18.92 4.38 -23.56
CA LEU A 41 -18.10 4.59 -22.38
C LEU A 41 -17.01 5.64 -22.70
N VAL A 42 -16.78 6.56 -21.78
CA VAL A 42 -15.67 7.52 -21.85
C VAL A 42 -14.59 6.98 -20.94
N PRO A 43 -13.43 6.53 -21.45
CA PRO A 43 -12.33 6.06 -20.62
C PRO A 43 -11.84 7.14 -19.66
N LEU A 44 -11.45 6.74 -18.45
CA LEU A 44 -10.76 7.63 -17.50
C LEU A 44 -9.32 7.87 -17.95
N LYS A 45 -8.69 6.83 -18.50
CA LYS A 45 -7.36 6.86 -19.12
C LYS A 45 -7.41 6.09 -20.44
N ASN A 46 -6.66 6.53 -21.44
CA ASN A 46 -6.53 5.78 -22.67
C ASN A 46 -5.67 4.53 -22.49
N PRO A 47 -5.86 3.48 -23.29
CA PRO A 47 -4.94 2.34 -23.31
C PRO A 47 -3.49 2.80 -23.54
N GLY A 48 -2.57 2.36 -22.69
CA GLY A 48 -1.15 2.76 -22.71
C GLY A 48 -0.81 3.90 -21.74
N GLU A 49 -1.80 4.60 -21.13
CA GLU A 49 -1.58 5.57 -20.06
C GLU A 49 -1.59 4.91 -18.68
N TYR A 50 -1.82 3.61 -18.61
CA TYR A 50 -1.81 2.82 -17.38
C TYR A 50 -1.24 1.43 -17.63
N TYR A 51 -0.62 0.88 -16.61
CA TYR A 51 -0.01 -0.45 -16.67
C TYR A 51 -1.02 -1.52 -16.27
N ILE A 52 -1.06 -2.60 -17.05
CA ILE A 52 -1.76 -3.85 -16.74
C ILE A 52 -0.73 -4.97 -16.83
N PRO A 53 -0.39 -5.65 -15.72
CA PRO A 53 0.58 -6.73 -15.77
C PRO A 53 0.06 -7.93 -16.55
N GLU A 54 0.94 -8.53 -17.36
CA GLU A 54 0.74 -9.89 -17.87
C GLU A 54 1.02 -10.86 -16.72
N LEU A 55 0.03 -11.66 -16.34
CA LEU A 55 0.14 -12.56 -15.19
C LEU A 55 0.08 -14.03 -15.65
N PRO A 56 1.07 -14.56 -16.38
CA PRO A 56 1.14 -16.00 -16.68
C PRO A 56 1.40 -16.80 -15.38
N ASP A 57 1.25 -18.11 -15.42
CA ASP A 57 1.47 -18.98 -14.27
C ASP A 57 2.92 -19.00 -13.78
N LYS A 58 3.87 -18.74 -14.68
CA LYS A 58 5.32 -18.60 -14.40
C LYS A 58 5.93 -17.51 -15.28
N ALA A 59 7.03 -16.97 -14.84
CA ALA A 59 7.84 -16.07 -15.65
C ALA A 59 8.44 -16.79 -16.85
N ILE A 60 8.72 -16.01 -17.92
CA ILE A 60 9.39 -16.51 -19.12
C ILE A 60 10.73 -17.15 -18.78
N GLU A 61 11.15 -18.16 -19.56
CA GLU A 61 12.48 -18.75 -19.45
C GLU A 61 13.57 -17.71 -19.78
N GLY A 62 14.77 -17.87 -19.21
CA GLY A 62 15.90 -16.98 -19.48
C GLY A 62 17.15 -17.37 -18.70
N LYS A 63 18.15 -16.50 -18.70
CA LYS A 63 19.38 -16.70 -17.96
C LYS A 63 19.11 -16.91 -16.46
N GLU A 64 20.02 -17.63 -15.80
CA GLU A 64 20.04 -17.73 -14.34
C GLU A 64 20.15 -16.34 -13.73
N LEU A 65 19.32 -16.06 -12.70
CA LEU A 65 19.34 -14.83 -11.93
C LEU A 65 19.75 -15.14 -10.49
N LYS A 66 20.75 -14.42 -10.01
CA LYS A 66 21.27 -14.53 -8.65
C LYS A 66 20.53 -13.56 -7.74
N VAL A 67 19.94 -14.08 -6.66
CA VAL A 67 19.16 -13.27 -5.72
C VAL A 67 19.78 -13.26 -4.33
N GLY A 68 19.74 -12.08 -3.70
CA GLY A 68 20.00 -11.89 -2.27
C GLY A 68 18.71 -11.61 -1.50
N LEU A 69 18.64 -12.03 -0.24
CA LEU A 69 17.55 -11.73 0.67
C LEU A 69 18.05 -10.91 1.84
N VAL A 70 17.42 -9.77 2.11
CA VAL A 70 17.66 -8.93 3.29
C VAL A 70 16.40 -8.84 4.13
N GLY A 71 16.48 -9.35 5.37
CA GLY A 71 15.36 -9.55 6.26
C GLY A 71 14.83 -11.00 6.20
N CYS A 72 15.39 -11.87 7.05
CA CYS A 72 15.10 -13.30 7.10
C CYS A 72 13.96 -13.66 8.08
N GLY A 73 13.02 -12.74 8.30
CA GLY A 73 11.80 -12.99 9.09
C GLY A 73 10.77 -13.82 8.32
N GLY A 74 9.56 -13.94 8.89
CA GLY A 74 8.47 -14.72 8.28
C GLY A 74 8.13 -14.26 6.86
N ARG A 75 8.03 -12.94 6.62
CA ARG A 75 7.74 -12.42 5.28
C ARG A 75 8.91 -12.65 4.30
N GLY A 76 10.17 -12.47 4.76
CA GLY A 76 11.34 -12.75 3.92
C GLY A 76 11.42 -14.20 3.48
N ASN A 77 11.17 -15.13 4.40
CA ASN A 77 11.08 -16.56 4.06
C ASN A 77 9.96 -16.85 3.07
N GLY A 78 8.81 -16.17 3.21
CA GLY A 78 7.70 -16.25 2.24
C GLY A 78 8.07 -15.68 0.88
N ALA A 79 8.65 -14.48 0.83
CA ALA A 79 8.96 -13.78 -0.42
C ALA A 79 9.99 -14.53 -1.27
N ILE A 80 11.06 -15.04 -0.64
CA ILE A 80 12.05 -15.84 -1.40
C ILE A 80 11.43 -17.14 -1.90
N GLY A 81 10.52 -17.77 -1.13
CA GLY A 81 9.76 -18.92 -1.58
C GLY A 81 8.85 -18.60 -2.77
N ASN A 82 8.13 -17.48 -2.72
CA ASN A 82 7.27 -17.03 -3.80
C ASN A 82 8.06 -16.76 -5.09
N LEU A 83 9.26 -16.15 -4.99
CA LEU A 83 10.13 -15.95 -6.14
C LEU A 83 10.58 -17.28 -6.77
N LEU A 84 10.93 -18.28 -5.94
CA LEU A 84 11.30 -19.61 -6.43
C LEU A 84 10.13 -20.37 -7.06
N ASP A 85 8.89 -20.06 -6.66
CA ASP A 85 7.68 -20.60 -7.29
C ASP A 85 7.30 -19.83 -8.58
N ALA A 86 7.71 -18.56 -8.69
CA ALA A 86 7.40 -17.69 -9.82
C ALA A 86 8.25 -17.98 -11.06
N ALA A 87 9.50 -18.42 -10.90
CA ALA A 87 10.43 -18.54 -12.01
C ALA A 87 11.43 -19.68 -11.81
N ASP A 88 11.76 -20.36 -12.91
CA ASP A 88 12.88 -21.29 -12.97
C ASP A 88 14.20 -20.50 -13.19
N GLY A 89 15.36 -21.12 -12.85
CA GLY A 89 16.66 -20.47 -13.03
C GLY A 89 16.94 -19.34 -12.02
N ILE A 90 16.38 -19.41 -10.83
CA ILE A 90 16.68 -18.51 -9.70
C ILE A 90 17.65 -19.20 -8.75
N LYS A 91 18.77 -18.52 -8.42
CA LYS A 91 19.78 -19.00 -7.47
C LYS A 91 19.89 -18.06 -6.28
N VAL A 92 19.60 -18.54 -5.08
CA VAL A 92 19.78 -17.78 -3.84
C VAL A 92 21.26 -17.81 -3.48
N VAL A 93 21.90 -16.63 -3.43
CA VAL A 93 23.36 -16.50 -3.28
C VAL A 93 23.76 -15.97 -1.92
N ALA A 94 22.97 -15.06 -1.34
CA ALA A 94 23.33 -14.38 -0.09
C ALA A 94 22.10 -14.10 0.78
N LEU A 95 22.28 -14.14 2.09
CA LEU A 95 21.25 -13.84 3.11
C LEU A 95 21.78 -12.81 4.11
N GLY A 96 20.90 -11.89 4.54
CA GLY A 96 21.23 -10.90 5.57
C GLY A 96 20.08 -10.65 6.54
N ASP A 97 20.40 -10.58 7.83
CA ASP A 97 19.44 -10.18 8.89
C ASP A 97 20.22 -9.58 10.07
N VAL A 98 19.56 -8.83 10.91
CA VAL A 98 20.14 -8.37 12.18
C VAL A 98 20.35 -9.54 13.15
N PHE A 99 19.53 -10.61 13.03
CA PHE A 99 19.52 -11.74 13.94
C PHE A 99 19.96 -13.04 13.26
N ALA A 100 20.99 -13.68 13.84
CA ALA A 100 21.51 -14.95 13.36
C ALA A 100 20.47 -16.08 13.37
N ASP A 101 19.60 -16.13 14.37
CA ASP A 101 18.53 -17.15 14.50
C ASP A 101 17.53 -17.10 13.33
N ARG A 102 17.14 -15.89 12.87
CA ARG A 102 16.26 -15.72 11.72
C ARG A 102 16.93 -16.14 10.43
N LEU A 103 18.16 -15.73 10.25
CA LEU A 103 18.97 -16.07 9.07
C LEU A 103 19.14 -17.57 8.93
N GLU A 104 19.56 -18.27 10.00
CA GLU A 104 19.77 -19.72 9.99
C GLU A 104 18.49 -20.50 9.72
N ASN A 105 17.35 -20.04 10.25
CA ASN A 105 16.05 -20.64 9.96
C ASN A 105 15.69 -20.58 8.46
N VAL A 106 15.93 -19.43 7.79
CA VAL A 106 15.69 -19.31 6.35
C VAL A 106 16.67 -20.16 5.56
N ARG A 107 17.97 -20.14 5.92
CA ARG A 107 18.99 -20.96 5.30
C ARG A 107 18.66 -22.43 5.32
N LYS A 108 18.23 -22.93 6.47
CA LYS A 108 17.75 -24.31 6.64
C LYS A 108 16.52 -24.59 5.77
N THR A 109 15.52 -23.72 5.78
CA THR A 109 14.30 -23.87 4.98
C THR A 109 14.61 -23.93 3.48
N LEU A 110 15.50 -23.07 2.98
CA LEU A 110 15.94 -23.06 1.60
C LEU A 110 16.62 -24.37 1.20
N LYS A 111 17.52 -24.89 2.04
CA LYS A 111 18.19 -26.16 1.79
C LYS A 111 17.22 -27.34 1.79
N GLU A 112 16.40 -27.47 2.83
CA GLU A 112 15.54 -28.65 3.04
C GLU A 112 14.32 -28.68 2.12
N LYS A 113 13.71 -27.51 1.83
CA LYS A 113 12.44 -27.46 1.09
C LYS A 113 12.57 -27.00 -0.36
N ARG A 114 13.69 -26.35 -0.71
CA ARG A 114 13.86 -25.72 -2.03
C ARG A 114 15.14 -26.18 -2.76
N GLY A 115 15.97 -26.99 -2.13
CA GLY A 115 17.24 -27.43 -2.71
C GLY A 115 18.25 -26.30 -2.96
N GLN A 116 18.05 -25.15 -2.31
CA GLN A 116 18.91 -23.98 -2.42
C GLN A 116 19.93 -24.00 -1.28
N GLU A 117 21.20 -24.13 -1.61
CA GLU A 117 22.27 -24.13 -0.61
C GLU A 117 23.02 -22.79 -0.64
N VAL A 118 22.89 -22.01 0.45
CA VAL A 118 23.61 -20.73 0.60
C VAL A 118 24.84 -20.98 1.49
N PRO A 119 26.07 -20.72 1.00
CA PRO A 119 27.29 -20.87 1.77
C PRO A 119 27.29 -19.98 3.03
N ALA A 120 27.93 -20.46 4.11
CA ALA A 120 27.95 -19.73 5.38
C ALA A 120 28.64 -18.36 5.28
N GLU A 121 29.65 -18.27 4.43
CA GLU A 121 30.39 -17.03 4.12
C GLU A 121 29.53 -15.96 3.43
N ASN A 122 28.40 -16.34 2.84
CA ASN A 122 27.43 -15.44 2.22
C ASN A 122 26.21 -15.17 3.12
N CYS A 123 26.33 -15.49 4.40
CA CYS A 123 25.29 -15.27 5.42
C CYS A 123 25.75 -14.19 6.39
N PHE A 124 25.15 -13.00 6.31
CA PHE A 124 25.62 -11.80 7.00
C PHE A 124 24.69 -11.38 8.12
N VAL A 125 25.23 -11.16 9.32
CA VAL A 125 24.48 -10.70 10.50
C VAL A 125 24.87 -9.28 10.85
N GLY A 126 23.88 -8.45 11.21
CA GLY A 126 24.04 -7.07 11.64
C GLY A 126 23.29 -6.05 10.81
N PHE A 127 23.31 -4.79 11.24
CA PHE A 127 22.61 -3.70 10.55
C PHE A 127 23.20 -3.35 9.18
N ASP A 128 24.46 -3.68 8.93
CA ASP A 128 25.16 -3.49 7.66
C ASP A 128 25.07 -4.72 6.72
N ALA A 129 24.40 -5.78 7.15
CA ALA A 129 24.25 -7.01 6.39
C ALA A 129 23.71 -6.78 4.97
N TYR A 130 22.80 -5.80 4.78
CA TYR A 130 22.24 -5.46 3.48
C TYR A 130 23.31 -5.07 2.45
N LYS A 131 24.36 -4.35 2.87
CA LYS A 131 25.47 -3.96 1.97
C LYS A 131 26.22 -5.20 1.49
N LYS A 132 26.54 -6.10 2.43
CA LYS A 132 27.28 -7.33 2.14
C LYS A 132 26.50 -8.27 1.22
N VAL A 133 25.17 -8.35 1.40
CA VAL A 133 24.27 -9.12 0.51
C VAL A 133 24.28 -8.51 -0.90
N ILE A 134 24.14 -7.19 -1.01
CA ILE A 134 24.09 -6.50 -2.30
C ILE A 134 25.43 -6.58 -3.00
N ASP A 135 26.55 -6.52 -2.26
CA ASP A 135 27.91 -6.63 -2.80
C ASP A 135 28.34 -8.09 -3.10
N ALA A 136 27.50 -9.10 -2.83
CA ALA A 136 27.81 -10.52 -3.06
C ALA A 136 27.70 -10.98 -4.54
N GLY A 137 27.61 -10.05 -5.49
CA GLY A 137 27.54 -10.36 -6.92
C GLY A 137 26.17 -10.88 -7.36
N ILE A 138 25.11 -10.30 -6.84
CA ILE A 138 23.72 -10.62 -7.16
C ILE A 138 23.19 -9.77 -8.30
N ASP A 139 22.17 -10.28 -9.03
CA ASP A 139 21.44 -9.54 -10.07
C ASP A 139 20.24 -8.81 -9.46
N MET A 140 19.65 -9.37 -8.38
CA MET A 140 18.42 -8.91 -7.80
C MET A 140 18.39 -9.12 -6.28
N VAL A 141 17.68 -8.24 -5.55
CA VAL A 141 17.55 -8.31 -4.09
C VAL A 141 16.10 -8.23 -3.64
N ILE A 142 15.75 -9.05 -2.66
CA ILE A 142 14.47 -8.96 -1.93
C ILE A 142 14.72 -8.23 -0.61
N LEU A 143 14.01 -7.11 -0.38
CA LEU A 143 14.12 -6.28 0.81
C LEU A 143 12.85 -6.41 1.67
N THR A 144 12.94 -7.16 2.77
CA THR A 144 11.81 -7.47 3.68
C THR A 144 12.09 -7.09 5.15
N THR A 145 13.03 -6.20 5.37
CA THR A 145 13.31 -5.61 6.69
C THR A 145 12.11 -4.76 7.18
N PRO A 146 12.06 -4.35 8.45
CA PRO A 146 11.07 -3.36 8.87
C PRO A 146 11.09 -2.11 7.97
N PRO A 147 9.92 -1.49 7.71
CA PRO A 147 9.76 -0.45 6.69
C PRO A 147 10.70 0.74 6.78
N VAL A 148 11.08 1.17 7.98
CA VAL A 148 11.98 2.31 8.19
C VAL A 148 13.34 2.15 7.49
N PHE A 149 13.83 0.92 7.35
CA PHE A 149 15.14 0.63 6.72
C PHE A 149 15.08 0.60 5.19
N ARG A 150 13.90 0.48 4.61
CA ARG A 150 13.72 0.22 3.18
C ARG A 150 14.28 1.31 2.28
N PRO A 151 14.10 2.64 2.59
CA PRO A 151 14.66 3.69 1.76
C PRO A 151 16.19 3.59 1.61
N VAL A 152 16.90 3.34 2.71
CA VAL A 152 18.37 3.23 2.71
C VAL A 152 18.85 1.98 1.97
N HIS A 153 18.16 0.85 2.15
CA HIS A 153 18.52 -0.39 1.45
C HIS A 153 18.26 -0.29 -0.05
N PHE A 154 17.14 0.32 -0.45
CA PHE A 154 16.79 0.53 -1.85
C PHE A 154 17.77 1.48 -2.54
N GLN A 155 18.14 2.57 -1.88
CA GLN A 155 19.16 3.49 -2.42
C GLN A 155 20.46 2.76 -2.70
N TYR A 156 20.98 1.98 -1.75
CA TYR A 156 22.21 1.24 -1.93
C TYR A 156 22.13 0.21 -3.07
N ALA A 157 21.03 -0.54 -3.16
CA ALA A 157 20.80 -1.49 -4.25
C ALA A 157 20.78 -0.78 -5.63
N THR A 158 20.09 0.36 -5.72
CA THR A 158 20.03 1.18 -6.94
C THR A 158 21.41 1.74 -7.32
N GLU A 159 22.20 2.23 -6.35
CA GLU A 159 23.58 2.68 -6.58
C GLU A 159 24.44 1.58 -7.20
N LYS A 160 24.27 0.33 -6.73
CA LYS A 160 24.99 -0.86 -7.22
C LYS A 160 24.42 -1.45 -8.52
N GLY A 161 23.32 -0.94 -9.03
CA GLY A 161 22.70 -1.44 -10.26
C GLY A 161 21.97 -2.77 -10.09
N VAL A 162 21.44 -3.05 -8.90
CA VAL A 162 20.74 -4.29 -8.55
C VAL A 162 19.22 -4.09 -8.63
N HIS A 163 18.51 -4.98 -9.36
CA HIS A 163 17.06 -5.01 -9.40
C HIS A 163 16.48 -5.29 -8.01
N SER A 164 15.36 -4.64 -7.65
CA SER A 164 14.87 -4.70 -6.26
C SER A 164 13.41 -5.09 -6.16
N PHE A 165 13.10 -6.00 -5.24
CA PHE A 165 11.76 -6.21 -4.71
C PHE A 165 11.66 -5.53 -3.34
N LEU A 166 10.71 -4.61 -3.17
CA LEU A 166 10.53 -3.82 -1.96
C LEU A 166 9.24 -4.23 -1.25
N GLU A 167 9.31 -4.89 -0.10
CA GLU A 167 8.11 -5.13 0.68
C GLU A 167 7.45 -3.82 1.12
N LYS A 168 6.12 -3.78 1.07
CA LYS A 168 5.33 -2.64 1.55
C LYS A 168 5.31 -2.57 3.10
N PRO A 169 5.06 -1.39 3.68
CA PRO A 169 5.21 -0.06 3.08
C PRO A 169 6.69 0.22 2.81
N ILE A 170 6.96 1.09 1.87
CA ILE A 170 8.36 1.35 1.47
C ILE A 170 8.99 2.56 2.14
N SER A 171 8.19 3.29 2.92
CA SER A 171 8.62 4.35 3.84
C SER A 171 7.63 4.48 5.00
N VAL A 172 8.04 5.13 6.10
CA VAL A 172 7.21 5.36 7.28
C VAL A 172 7.06 6.84 7.63
N ASP A 173 7.82 7.69 6.97
CA ASP A 173 7.92 9.13 7.22
C ASP A 173 8.24 9.92 5.95
N ALA A 174 8.27 11.25 6.07
CA ALA A 174 8.48 12.17 4.97
C ALA A 174 9.91 12.08 4.39
N LYS A 175 10.92 11.92 5.24
CA LYS A 175 12.30 11.81 4.80
C LYS A 175 12.51 10.54 3.99
N GLY A 176 12.01 9.40 4.49
CA GLY A 176 12.03 8.12 3.78
C GLY A 176 11.30 8.19 2.46
N TYR A 177 10.13 8.85 2.41
CA TYR A 177 9.40 9.06 1.17
C TYR A 177 10.21 9.85 0.13
N ARG A 178 10.80 11.00 0.50
CA ARG A 178 11.64 11.78 -0.43
C ARG A 178 12.82 10.97 -0.97
N MET A 179 13.43 10.15 -0.10
CA MET A 179 14.52 9.25 -0.49
C MET A 179 14.04 8.19 -1.50
N ILE A 180 12.87 7.57 -1.27
CA ILE A 180 12.25 6.63 -2.21
C ILE A 180 12.00 7.30 -3.57
N MET A 181 11.39 8.49 -3.60
CA MET A 181 11.08 9.19 -4.85
C MET A 181 12.34 9.55 -5.66
N ALA A 182 13.38 9.99 -4.97
CA ALA A 182 14.67 10.28 -5.61
C ALA A 182 15.33 9.02 -6.16
N THR A 183 15.29 7.92 -5.39
CA THR A 183 15.89 6.64 -5.76
C THR A 183 15.12 5.96 -6.90
N ALA A 184 13.79 6.06 -6.92
CA ALA A 184 12.97 5.53 -8.01
C ALA A 184 13.36 6.15 -9.37
N LYS A 185 13.53 7.48 -9.43
CA LYS A 185 14.03 8.17 -10.63
C LYS A 185 15.41 7.70 -11.06
N GLN A 186 16.29 7.41 -10.10
CA GLN A 186 17.62 6.86 -10.41
C GLN A 186 17.52 5.43 -10.93
N ALA A 187 16.63 4.61 -10.38
CA ALA A 187 16.40 3.25 -10.84
C ALA A 187 15.86 3.23 -12.28
N GLU A 188 14.90 4.08 -12.60
CA GLU A 188 14.38 4.28 -13.95
C GLU A 188 15.51 4.67 -14.93
N ALA A 189 16.31 5.68 -14.57
CA ALA A 189 17.42 6.15 -15.39
C ALA A 189 18.49 5.07 -15.63
N LYS A 190 18.63 4.09 -14.74
CA LYS A 190 19.55 2.95 -14.86
C LYS A 190 18.92 1.73 -15.56
N GLY A 191 17.65 1.79 -15.96
CA GLY A 191 16.94 0.65 -16.56
C GLY A 191 16.69 -0.49 -15.60
N LEU A 192 16.58 -0.21 -14.30
CA LEU A 192 16.32 -1.23 -13.28
C LEU A 192 14.84 -1.58 -13.19
N CYS A 193 14.58 -2.83 -12.78
CA CYS A 193 13.22 -3.31 -12.45
C CYS A 193 13.03 -3.28 -10.94
N VAL A 194 12.01 -2.56 -10.48
CA VAL A 194 11.65 -2.42 -9.08
C VAL A 194 10.17 -2.70 -8.91
N VAL A 195 9.84 -3.84 -8.31
CA VAL A 195 8.47 -4.24 -7.98
C VAL A 195 8.28 -4.14 -6.47
N THR A 196 7.08 -3.81 -6.06
CA THR A 196 6.76 -3.62 -4.64
C THR A 196 5.76 -4.65 -4.13
N GLY A 197 5.75 -4.91 -2.83
CA GLY A 197 4.83 -5.85 -2.18
C GLY A 197 3.37 -5.38 -2.11
N THR A 198 2.92 -4.54 -3.05
CA THR A 198 1.53 -4.15 -3.26
C THR A 198 0.80 -5.22 -4.07
N GLN A 199 0.74 -6.44 -3.55
CA GLN A 199 0.29 -7.64 -4.25
C GLN A 199 -1.08 -7.51 -4.94
N ARG A 200 -1.92 -6.53 -4.57
CA ARG A 200 -3.21 -6.29 -5.22
C ARG A 200 -3.08 -5.82 -6.65
N HIS A 201 -1.97 -5.15 -6.99
CA HIS A 201 -1.62 -4.80 -8.37
C HIS A 201 -1.33 -6.02 -9.25
N HIS A 202 -1.07 -7.18 -8.62
CA HIS A 202 -0.83 -8.46 -9.29
C HIS A 202 -1.90 -9.52 -8.97
N GLN A 203 -2.99 -9.13 -8.32
CA GLN A 203 -4.11 -10.00 -8.01
C GLN A 203 -5.16 -9.91 -9.11
N ARG A 204 -5.38 -11.00 -9.84
CA ARG A 204 -6.21 -11.05 -11.07
C ARG A 204 -7.55 -10.31 -10.95
N PRO A 205 -8.40 -10.51 -9.91
CA PRO A 205 -9.67 -9.80 -9.82
C PRO A 205 -9.51 -8.28 -9.62
N TYR A 206 -8.45 -7.83 -8.93
CA TYR A 206 -8.15 -6.41 -8.80
C TYR A 206 -7.69 -5.81 -10.14
N VAL A 207 -6.77 -6.50 -10.83
CA VAL A 207 -6.25 -6.07 -12.14
C VAL A 207 -7.38 -5.96 -13.16
N ALA A 208 -8.24 -6.98 -13.25
CA ALA A 208 -9.40 -6.96 -14.15
C ALA A 208 -10.40 -5.85 -13.78
N SER A 209 -10.64 -5.62 -12.47
CA SER A 209 -11.49 -4.53 -12.01
C SER A 209 -10.90 -3.16 -12.35
N TYR A 210 -9.59 -2.97 -12.13
CA TYR A 210 -8.88 -1.75 -12.47
C TYR A 210 -9.01 -1.42 -13.95
N GLN A 211 -8.78 -2.40 -14.83
CA GLN A 211 -8.96 -2.22 -16.26
C GLN A 211 -10.38 -1.75 -16.60
N LYS A 212 -11.42 -2.37 -16.03
CA LYS A 212 -12.81 -1.98 -16.29
C LYS A 212 -13.15 -0.58 -15.79
N ILE A 213 -12.56 -0.17 -14.67
CA ILE A 213 -12.71 1.18 -14.14
C ILE A 213 -12.04 2.19 -15.07
N GLN A 214 -10.79 1.92 -15.53
CA GLN A 214 -10.10 2.81 -16.47
C GLN A 214 -10.80 2.90 -17.83
N GLU A 215 -11.47 1.82 -18.28
CA GLU A 215 -12.35 1.81 -19.46
C GLU A 215 -13.61 2.69 -19.28
N GLY A 216 -13.82 3.29 -18.09
CA GLY A 216 -14.91 4.23 -17.80
C GLY A 216 -16.22 3.58 -17.35
N MET A 217 -16.19 2.33 -16.90
CA MET A 217 -17.42 1.57 -16.58
C MET A 217 -18.24 2.18 -15.45
N ILE A 218 -17.57 2.78 -14.43
CA ILE A 218 -18.23 3.51 -13.34
C ILE A 218 -18.32 5.03 -13.61
N GLY A 219 -17.78 5.54 -14.72
CA GLY A 219 -17.63 6.97 -14.98
C GLY A 219 -16.54 7.61 -14.11
N GLU A 220 -16.55 8.93 -13.98
CA GLU A 220 -15.62 9.66 -13.12
C GLU A 220 -15.77 9.24 -11.66
N ILE A 221 -14.66 9.03 -10.97
CA ILE A 221 -14.67 8.65 -9.54
C ILE A 221 -15.10 9.85 -8.70
N THR A 222 -16.12 9.67 -7.86
CA THR A 222 -16.72 10.72 -7.02
C THR A 222 -16.48 10.51 -5.53
N GLY A 223 -15.98 9.34 -5.12
CA GLY A 223 -15.67 9.02 -3.74
C GLY A 223 -15.43 7.55 -3.51
N GLY A 224 -15.16 7.20 -2.27
CA GLY A 224 -15.01 5.80 -1.88
C GLY A 224 -14.78 5.57 -0.40
N ASN A 225 -14.74 4.30 -0.05
CA ASN A 225 -14.50 3.86 1.32
C ASN A 225 -13.50 2.71 1.31
N VAL A 226 -12.53 2.75 2.21
CA VAL A 226 -11.53 1.71 2.36
C VAL A 226 -11.41 1.26 3.82
N TYR A 227 -11.31 -0.03 4.04
CA TYR A 227 -11.40 -0.63 5.36
C TYR A 227 -10.31 -1.67 5.60
N TRP A 228 -9.62 -1.57 6.75
CA TRP A 228 -8.79 -2.65 7.30
C TRP A 228 -9.11 -2.85 8.78
N ASN A 229 -10.30 -3.38 9.05
CA ASN A 229 -10.75 -3.69 10.40
C ASN A 229 -10.52 -5.17 10.67
N GLN A 230 -9.54 -5.48 11.51
CA GLN A 230 -9.16 -6.84 11.87
C GLN A 230 -8.85 -6.95 13.38
N SER A 231 -8.62 -8.17 13.82
CA SER A 231 -8.00 -8.47 15.11
C SER A 231 -6.57 -7.95 15.18
N MET A 232 -6.05 -7.84 16.40
CA MET A 232 -4.67 -7.47 16.64
C MET A 232 -3.72 -8.47 15.94
N LEU A 233 -2.62 -7.94 15.38
CA LEU A 233 -1.54 -8.78 14.89
C LEU A 233 -0.76 -9.41 16.06
N TRP A 234 0.31 -10.07 15.75
CA TRP A 234 1.21 -10.62 16.75
C TRP A 234 1.96 -9.52 17.52
N TYR A 235 2.43 -9.86 18.73
CA TYR A 235 3.38 -9.08 19.51
C TYR A 235 4.43 -10.01 20.12
N LYS A 236 5.53 -9.45 20.58
CA LYS A 236 6.61 -10.15 21.27
C LYS A 236 6.84 -9.51 22.63
N GLU A 237 6.60 -10.26 23.68
CA GLU A 237 7.03 -9.87 25.03
C GLU A 237 8.55 -9.82 25.11
N ARG A 238 9.05 -8.82 25.84
CA ARG A 238 10.49 -8.67 26.06
C ARG A 238 11.05 -9.87 26.80
N GLN A 239 12.02 -10.53 26.23
CA GLN A 239 12.72 -11.63 26.87
C GLN A 239 13.86 -11.13 27.75
N LYS A 240 14.21 -11.92 28.80
CA LYS A 240 15.37 -11.62 29.65
C LYS A 240 16.65 -11.61 28.78
N GLY A 241 17.41 -10.51 28.90
CA GLY A 241 18.66 -10.33 28.16
C GLY A 241 18.51 -9.57 26.85
N TRP A 242 17.31 -9.35 26.32
CA TRP A 242 17.14 -8.49 25.16
C TRP A 242 17.34 -7.01 25.55
N SER A 243 18.15 -6.31 24.76
CA SER A 243 18.22 -4.85 24.81
C SER A 243 16.92 -4.20 24.32
N ASP A 244 16.77 -2.89 24.52
CA ASP A 244 15.59 -2.16 24.01
C ASP A 244 15.50 -2.27 22.49
N MET A 245 16.59 -2.01 21.77
CA MET A 245 16.66 -2.09 20.32
C MET A 245 16.34 -3.52 19.83
N GLU A 246 16.89 -4.56 20.49
CA GLU A 246 16.60 -5.95 20.12
C GLU A 246 15.12 -6.26 20.27
N TRP A 247 14.51 -5.90 21.41
CA TRP A 247 13.09 -6.11 21.63
C TRP A 247 12.24 -5.37 20.59
N MET A 248 12.51 -4.09 20.37
CA MET A 248 11.77 -3.30 19.38
C MET A 248 11.84 -3.93 17.97
N ILE A 249 13.01 -4.35 17.51
CA ILE A 249 13.14 -4.96 16.17
C ILE A 249 12.47 -6.34 16.13
N ARG A 250 12.50 -7.13 17.20
CA ARG A 250 11.79 -8.42 17.27
C ARG A 250 10.26 -8.24 17.32
N ASP A 251 9.78 -7.13 17.89
CA ASP A 251 8.38 -6.71 18.02
C ASP A 251 8.02 -5.56 17.05
N TRP A 252 8.71 -5.43 15.94
CA TRP A 252 8.78 -4.26 15.08
C TRP A 252 7.43 -3.69 14.63
N VAL A 253 6.44 -4.55 14.45
CA VAL A 253 5.11 -4.17 13.96
C VAL A 253 4.36 -3.24 14.93
N ASN A 254 4.76 -3.25 16.23
CA ASN A 254 4.11 -2.49 17.29
C ASN A 254 4.78 -1.14 17.58
N TRP A 255 5.93 -0.85 16.95
CA TRP A 255 6.69 0.36 17.18
C TRP A 255 6.58 1.32 16.00
N LYS A 256 6.08 2.53 16.28
CA LYS A 256 5.83 3.59 15.29
C LYS A 256 7.05 3.87 14.40
N TRP A 257 8.23 3.98 15.01
CA TRP A 257 9.44 4.28 14.26
C TRP A 257 9.84 3.18 13.25
N LEU A 258 9.51 1.91 13.52
CA LEU A 258 9.83 0.77 12.66
C LEU A 258 8.80 0.54 11.56
N SER A 259 7.51 0.64 11.91
CA SER A 259 6.40 0.22 11.04
C SER A 259 5.58 1.39 10.49
N GLY A 260 5.66 2.58 11.10
CA GLY A 260 4.84 3.73 10.72
C GLY A 260 3.44 3.74 11.31
N ASP A 261 3.12 2.86 12.26
CA ASP A 261 1.80 2.50 12.76
C ASP A 261 0.97 1.64 11.76
N HIS A 262 -0.07 0.97 12.24
CA HIS A 262 -0.82 0.00 11.43
C HIS A 262 -1.59 0.63 10.27
N ILE A 263 -1.89 1.92 10.32
CA ILE A 263 -2.46 2.64 9.17
C ILE A 263 -1.49 2.66 7.99
N VAL A 264 -0.18 2.77 8.25
CA VAL A 264 0.87 2.72 7.23
C VAL A 264 1.26 1.27 6.92
N GLU A 265 1.42 0.43 7.96
CA GLU A 265 1.95 -0.93 7.77
C GLU A 265 0.93 -1.89 7.14
N GLN A 266 -0.35 -1.83 7.55
CA GLN A 266 -1.38 -2.73 7.05
C GLN A 266 -2.38 -2.04 6.12
N HIS A 267 -2.95 -0.93 6.57
CA HIS A 267 -4.02 -0.29 5.85
C HIS A 267 -3.57 0.42 4.56
N VAL A 268 -2.27 0.61 4.40
CA VAL A 268 -1.68 1.07 3.13
C VAL A 268 -2.19 0.28 1.92
N HIS A 269 -2.43 -1.02 2.04
CA HIS A 269 -2.99 -1.84 0.97
C HIS A 269 -4.31 -1.31 0.40
N ASN A 270 -5.21 -0.83 1.28
CA ASN A 270 -6.51 -0.32 0.85
C ASN A 270 -6.43 1.13 0.38
N ILE A 271 -5.60 1.95 1.03
CA ILE A 271 -5.29 3.33 0.60
C ILE A 271 -4.68 3.29 -0.80
N ASP A 272 -3.74 2.38 -1.02
CA ASP A 272 -3.07 2.15 -2.30
C ASP A 272 -4.06 1.78 -3.42
N VAL A 273 -4.97 0.86 -3.17
CA VAL A 273 -6.02 0.50 -4.16
C VAL A 273 -6.82 1.73 -4.59
N PHE A 274 -7.22 2.60 -3.65
CA PHE A 274 -7.98 3.79 -4.03
C PHE A 274 -7.12 4.80 -4.80
N ASN A 275 -5.88 5.05 -4.37
CA ASN A 275 -4.93 5.90 -5.08
C ASN A 275 -4.69 5.38 -6.51
N TRP A 276 -4.53 4.06 -6.66
CA TRP A 276 -4.36 3.40 -7.95
C TRP A 276 -5.60 3.56 -8.85
N MET A 277 -6.79 3.29 -8.31
CA MET A 277 -8.05 3.42 -9.08
C MET A 277 -8.30 4.84 -9.59
N ILE A 278 -8.07 5.85 -8.74
CA ILE A 278 -8.26 7.27 -9.11
C ILE A 278 -7.05 7.84 -9.88
N GLY A 279 -5.86 7.23 -9.75
CA GLY A 279 -4.63 7.69 -10.38
C GLY A 279 -4.09 9.00 -9.79
N LYS A 280 -4.35 9.28 -8.50
CA LYS A 280 -4.00 10.52 -7.78
C LYS A 280 -3.65 10.21 -6.34
N HIS A 281 -3.03 11.18 -5.66
CA HIS A 281 -2.86 11.19 -4.21
C HIS A 281 -3.84 12.15 -3.53
N PRO A 282 -4.16 11.98 -2.26
CA PRO A 282 -4.97 12.96 -1.51
C PRO A 282 -4.20 14.27 -1.34
N ILE A 283 -4.93 15.40 -1.38
CA ILE A 283 -4.35 16.75 -1.17
C ILE A 283 -4.33 17.15 0.30
N LYS A 284 -5.19 16.57 1.13
CA LYS A 284 -5.20 16.76 2.58
C LYS A 284 -5.91 15.59 3.30
N ALA A 285 -5.65 15.48 4.61
CA ALA A 285 -6.31 14.53 5.49
C ALA A 285 -6.75 15.18 6.80
N THR A 286 -7.92 14.81 7.28
CA THR A 286 -8.42 15.11 8.64
C THR A 286 -8.77 13.79 9.31
N ALA A 287 -8.32 13.58 10.55
CA ALA A 287 -8.42 12.26 11.16
C ALA A 287 -8.59 12.32 12.67
N PHE A 288 -9.10 11.22 13.19
CA PHE A 288 -9.00 10.88 14.60
C PHE A 288 -8.68 9.40 14.77
N GLY A 289 -8.13 9.06 15.93
CA GLY A 289 -7.76 7.71 16.29
C GLY A 289 -7.41 7.65 17.76
N SER A 290 -7.13 6.46 18.24
CA SER A 290 -6.74 6.27 19.65
C SER A 290 -6.07 4.92 19.89
N ARG A 291 -5.53 4.77 21.10
CA ARG A 291 -5.05 3.50 21.63
C ARG A 291 -5.98 3.01 22.73
N GLN A 292 -6.51 1.81 22.61
CA GLN A 292 -7.48 1.21 23.54
C GLN A 292 -6.99 -0.12 24.13
N ARG A 293 -6.43 -1.00 23.30
CA ARG A 293 -6.18 -2.41 23.64
C ARG A 293 -4.77 -2.91 23.31
N ARG A 294 -3.92 -2.13 22.63
CA ARG A 294 -2.56 -2.58 22.30
C ARG A 294 -1.76 -2.92 23.56
N ILE A 295 -1.04 -4.03 23.50
CA ILE A 295 -0.27 -4.61 24.60
C ILE A 295 1.14 -4.00 24.64
N THR A 296 1.80 -3.88 23.48
CA THR A 296 3.18 -3.37 23.35
C THR A 296 3.24 -2.16 22.42
N GLY A 297 4.39 -1.51 22.37
CA GLY A 297 4.67 -0.41 21.45
C GLY A 297 4.02 0.91 21.79
N ASP A 298 4.08 1.84 20.86
CA ASP A 298 3.66 3.25 21.01
C ASP A 298 2.62 3.71 19.97
N GLN A 299 1.92 2.76 19.35
CA GLN A 299 0.97 2.99 18.27
C GLN A 299 -0.47 3.13 18.75
N TYR A 300 -1.32 3.68 17.90
CA TYR A 300 -2.78 3.56 18.02
C TYR A 300 -3.24 2.15 17.63
N ASP A 301 -4.51 1.82 17.90
CA ASP A 301 -5.13 0.59 17.44
C ASP A 301 -6.40 0.82 16.61
N ASN A 302 -6.74 2.09 16.37
CA ASN A 302 -7.82 2.47 15.47
C ASN A 302 -7.57 3.87 14.87
N PHE A 303 -8.00 4.03 13.61
CA PHE A 303 -8.01 5.30 12.89
C PHE A 303 -9.30 5.43 12.08
N SER A 304 -9.80 6.66 11.96
CA SER A 304 -10.81 7.09 11.00
C SER A 304 -10.29 8.35 10.34
N VAL A 305 -10.13 8.30 9.02
CA VAL A 305 -9.50 9.36 8.23
C VAL A 305 -10.41 9.73 7.07
N ASP A 306 -10.63 11.00 6.88
CA ASP A 306 -11.17 11.57 5.67
C ASP A 306 -10.02 12.13 4.83
N PHE A 307 -9.76 11.47 3.71
CA PHE A 307 -8.81 11.93 2.70
C PHE A 307 -9.55 12.69 1.62
N GLU A 308 -9.18 13.94 1.40
CA GLU A 308 -9.70 14.74 0.31
C GLU A 308 -8.71 14.75 -0.85
N TYR A 309 -9.23 14.48 -2.06
CA TYR A 309 -8.52 14.56 -3.33
C TYR A 309 -8.92 15.82 -4.07
N GLU A 310 -8.26 16.08 -5.18
CA GLU A 310 -8.66 17.17 -6.08
C GLU A 310 -10.14 17.06 -6.49
N ASN A 311 -10.74 18.18 -6.81
CA ASN A 311 -12.15 18.29 -7.24
C ASN A 311 -13.18 17.85 -6.19
N GLY A 312 -12.79 17.85 -4.89
CA GLY A 312 -13.70 17.51 -3.80
C GLY A 312 -14.09 16.03 -3.73
N VAL A 313 -13.27 15.14 -4.26
CA VAL A 313 -13.43 13.69 -4.08
C VAL A 313 -12.93 13.31 -2.70
N HIS A 314 -13.75 12.57 -1.94
CA HIS A 314 -13.42 12.10 -0.61
C HIS A 314 -13.28 10.58 -0.57
N MET A 315 -12.25 10.10 0.13
CA MET A 315 -12.09 8.70 0.51
C MET A 315 -12.15 8.58 2.02
N HIS A 316 -13.22 7.96 2.54
CA HIS A 316 -13.29 7.60 3.94
C HIS A 316 -12.51 6.32 4.21
N SER A 317 -11.55 6.41 5.12
CA SER A 317 -10.61 5.36 5.48
C SER A 317 -10.76 4.98 6.95
N MET A 318 -11.01 3.69 7.22
CA MET A 318 -11.10 3.16 8.59
C MET A 318 -10.21 1.96 8.76
N CYS A 319 -9.39 1.95 9.82
CA CYS A 319 -8.65 0.76 10.20
C CYS A 319 -8.64 0.55 11.72
N ARG A 320 -8.62 -0.72 12.11
CA ARG A 320 -8.62 -1.13 13.52
C ARG A 320 -7.95 -2.48 13.68
N GLN A 321 -7.18 -2.61 14.78
CA GLN A 321 -6.56 -3.86 15.21
C GLN A 321 -6.96 -4.16 16.67
N ILE A 322 -8.21 -4.57 16.87
CA ILE A 322 -8.79 -4.90 18.19
C ILE A 322 -9.56 -6.21 18.09
N ASP A 323 -9.25 -7.16 18.97
CA ASP A 323 -9.90 -8.46 19.04
C ASP A 323 -11.37 -8.36 19.47
N GLY A 324 -12.19 -9.32 19.03
CA GLY A 324 -13.60 -9.40 19.40
C GLY A 324 -14.51 -8.35 18.74
N CYS A 325 -14.01 -7.63 17.74
CA CYS A 325 -14.77 -6.65 16.97
C CYS A 325 -15.10 -7.15 15.55
N ALA A 326 -16.10 -6.56 14.89
CA ALA A 326 -16.45 -6.92 13.52
C ALA A 326 -15.31 -6.67 12.53
N ASN A 327 -14.95 -7.66 11.73
CA ASN A 327 -13.92 -7.58 10.72
C ASN A 327 -14.47 -7.06 9.39
N ASN A 328 -13.70 -6.22 8.71
CA ASN A 328 -13.97 -5.76 7.35
C ASN A 328 -12.65 -5.34 6.69
N VAL A 329 -12.22 -6.09 5.67
CA VAL A 329 -11.10 -5.71 4.80
C VAL A 329 -11.65 -5.62 3.40
N SER A 330 -11.86 -4.40 2.90
CA SER A 330 -12.50 -4.19 1.61
C SER A 330 -12.32 -2.74 1.13
N GLU A 331 -12.57 -2.55 -0.17
CA GLU A 331 -12.68 -1.25 -0.84
C GLU A 331 -14.03 -1.13 -1.53
N PHE A 332 -14.51 0.09 -1.60
CA PHE A 332 -15.69 0.48 -2.36
C PHE A 332 -15.40 1.80 -3.07
N VAL A 333 -15.52 1.82 -4.40
CA VAL A 333 -15.26 3.00 -5.23
C VAL A 333 -16.57 3.41 -5.91
N GLN A 334 -16.91 4.68 -5.80
CA GLN A 334 -18.11 5.29 -6.37
C GLN A 334 -17.72 6.16 -7.56
N GLY A 335 -18.54 6.13 -8.59
CA GLY A 335 -18.40 6.98 -9.75
C GLY A 335 -19.74 7.52 -10.24
N THR A 336 -19.68 8.39 -11.26
CA THR A 336 -20.86 9.07 -11.82
C THR A 336 -21.85 8.13 -12.53
N ARG A 337 -21.44 6.91 -12.90
CA ARG A 337 -22.26 5.93 -13.63
C ARG A 337 -22.52 4.65 -12.84
N GLY A 338 -21.78 4.42 -11.76
CA GLY A 338 -21.88 3.20 -10.99
C GLY A 338 -20.89 3.12 -9.85
N SER A 339 -20.68 1.92 -9.34
CA SER A 339 -19.74 1.63 -8.25
C SER A 339 -19.07 0.28 -8.43
N TRP A 340 -17.91 0.13 -7.79
CA TRP A 340 -17.17 -1.13 -7.69
C TRP A 340 -16.97 -1.52 -6.23
N SER A 341 -16.94 -2.83 -5.95
CA SER A 341 -16.63 -3.37 -4.63
C SER A 341 -15.65 -4.54 -4.72
N SER A 342 -14.63 -4.54 -3.86
CA SER A 342 -13.70 -5.66 -3.74
C SER A 342 -14.28 -6.88 -2.99
N LYS A 343 -15.46 -6.77 -2.39
CA LYS A 343 -16.09 -7.90 -1.68
C LYS A 343 -16.53 -9.01 -2.63
N ASP A 344 -16.91 -8.64 -3.83
CA ASP A 344 -17.38 -9.55 -4.86
C ASP A 344 -16.82 -9.24 -6.26
N PHE A 345 -15.92 -8.27 -6.33
CA PHE A 345 -15.28 -7.81 -7.58
C PHE A 345 -16.31 -7.51 -8.69
N ALA A 346 -17.40 -6.86 -8.31
CA ALA A 346 -18.49 -6.51 -9.21
C ALA A 346 -18.58 -4.99 -9.41
N ILE A 347 -18.92 -4.61 -10.65
CA ILE A 347 -19.30 -3.25 -11.03
C ILE A 347 -20.82 -3.23 -11.19
N ARG A 348 -21.45 -2.22 -10.55
CA ARG A 348 -22.90 -2.03 -10.56
C ARG A 348 -23.25 -0.66 -11.08
N ASP A 349 -24.40 -0.55 -11.77
CA ASP A 349 -24.99 0.74 -12.11
C ASP A 349 -25.52 1.48 -10.87
N LEU A 350 -25.99 2.72 -11.05
CA LEU A 350 -26.58 3.54 -9.97
C LEU A 350 -27.88 2.96 -9.38
N LYS A 351 -28.48 1.95 -10.00
CA LYS A 351 -29.66 1.23 -9.50
C LYS A 351 -29.30 -0.07 -8.78
N GLY A 352 -28.00 -0.42 -8.75
CA GLY A 352 -27.51 -1.64 -8.11
C GLY A 352 -27.50 -2.88 -9.01
N ASN A 353 -27.86 -2.77 -10.30
CA ASN A 353 -27.75 -3.88 -11.24
C ASN A 353 -26.28 -4.17 -11.56
N VAL A 354 -25.89 -5.44 -11.59
CA VAL A 354 -24.53 -5.86 -11.97
C VAL A 354 -24.33 -5.62 -13.45
N LEU A 355 -23.33 -4.79 -13.79
CA LEU A 355 -22.89 -4.52 -15.16
C LEU A 355 -21.75 -5.45 -15.57
N TRP A 356 -20.87 -5.76 -14.63
CA TRP A 356 -19.73 -6.64 -14.80
C TRP A 356 -19.35 -7.25 -13.44
N GLN A 357 -18.84 -8.46 -13.48
CA GLN A 357 -18.27 -9.14 -12.32
C GLN A 357 -17.11 -10.00 -12.78
N TYR A 358 -16.05 -10.07 -11.99
CA TYR A 358 -14.94 -10.96 -12.26
C TYR A 358 -15.40 -12.42 -12.20
N ASP A 359 -15.08 -13.17 -13.24
CA ASP A 359 -15.41 -14.60 -13.33
C ASP A 359 -14.24 -15.43 -12.77
N GLU A 360 -14.35 -15.75 -11.48
CA GLU A 360 -13.33 -16.52 -10.77
C GLU A 360 -13.23 -17.98 -11.27
N GLU A 361 -14.34 -18.57 -11.68
CA GLU A 361 -14.37 -19.95 -12.18
C GLU A 361 -13.71 -20.06 -13.55
N ALA A 362 -13.97 -19.11 -14.45
CA ALA A 362 -13.28 -19.03 -15.72
C ALA A 362 -11.76 -18.83 -15.52
N ALA A 363 -11.37 -17.94 -14.60
CA ALA A 363 -9.96 -17.72 -14.30
C ALA A 363 -9.27 -18.96 -13.71
N LYS A 364 -9.94 -19.73 -12.84
CA LYS A 364 -9.42 -21.00 -12.31
C LYS A 364 -9.29 -22.08 -13.39
N ALA A 365 -10.13 -22.04 -14.42
CA ALA A 365 -10.02 -22.95 -15.55
C ALA A 365 -8.85 -22.60 -16.49
N GLU A 366 -8.55 -21.31 -16.63
CA GLU A 366 -7.49 -20.79 -17.51
C GLU A 366 -6.10 -20.83 -16.88
N PHE A 367 -5.97 -20.45 -15.60
CA PHE A 367 -4.71 -20.31 -14.90
C PHE A 367 -4.58 -21.31 -13.75
N LYS A 368 -3.35 -21.74 -13.46
CA LYS A 368 -3.00 -22.58 -12.30
C LYS A 368 -2.48 -21.75 -11.12
N GLN A 369 -1.84 -20.61 -11.41
CA GLN A 369 -1.29 -19.73 -10.40
C GLN A 369 -2.25 -18.61 -10.06
N HIS A 370 -2.73 -18.57 -8.81
CA HIS A 370 -3.66 -17.55 -8.30
C HIS A 370 -3.09 -16.76 -7.12
N ASN A 371 -1.94 -17.17 -6.60
CA ASN A 371 -1.32 -16.48 -5.46
C ASN A 371 -0.70 -15.16 -5.92
N PRO A 372 -1.24 -13.99 -5.53
CA PRO A 372 -0.72 -12.69 -5.97
C PRO A 372 0.71 -12.44 -5.49
N TYR A 373 1.12 -13.04 -4.38
CA TYR A 373 2.50 -12.98 -3.90
C TYR A 373 3.49 -13.75 -4.77
N VAL A 374 3.04 -14.67 -5.59
CA VAL A 374 3.86 -15.31 -6.62
C VAL A 374 3.81 -14.48 -7.90
N LEU A 375 2.62 -13.99 -8.27
CA LEU A 375 2.41 -13.24 -9.49
C LEU A 375 3.17 -11.90 -9.53
N GLU A 376 3.36 -11.22 -8.40
CA GLU A 376 4.22 -10.03 -8.32
C GLU A 376 5.69 -10.34 -8.67
N HIS A 377 6.17 -11.53 -8.33
CA HIS A 377 7.51 -11.97 -8.71
C HIS A 377 7.57 -12.49 -10.15
N VAL A 378 6.49 -13.05 -10.69
CA VAL A 378 6.39 -13.41 -12.13
C VAL A 378 6.57 -12.16 -12.98
N ASP A 379 5.86 -11.10 -12.66
CA ASP A 379 5.93 -9.83 -13.36
C ASP A 379 7.34 -9.21 -13.26
N TRP A 380 7.90 -9.19 -12.05
CA TRP A 380 9.25 -8.69 -11.81
C TRP A 380 10.32 -9.41 -12.65
N VAL A 381 10.32 -10.75 -12.64
CA VAL A 381 11.28 -11.55 -13.41
C VAL A 381 11.07 -11.39 -14.91
N ASN A 382 9.82 -11.24 -15.37
CA ASN A 382 9.52 -10.98 -16.78
C ASN A 382 10.16 -9.68 -17.25
N HIS A 383 10.00 -8.57 -16.53
CA HIS A 383 10.65 -7.29 -16.87
C HIS A 383 12.17 -7.39 -16.88
N ILE A 384 12.76 -8.07 -15.88
CA ILE A 384 14.22 -8.27 -15.83
C ILE A 384 14.71 -9.05 -17.07
N ARG A 385 14.04 -10.16 -17.44
CA ARG A 385 14.43 -11.00 -18.56
C ARG A 385 14.19 -10.39 -19.93
N LYS A 386 13.14 -9.55 -20.04
CA LYS A 386 12.86 -8.75 -21.24
C LYS A 386 13.84 -7.55 -21.37
N GLY A 387 14.49 -7.13 -20.30
CA GLY A 387 15.33 -5.92 -20.25
C GLY A 387 14.50 -4.64 -20.29
N GLU A 388 13.28 -4.69 -19.78
CA GLU A 388 12.33 -3.57 -19.76
C GLU A 388 12.32 -2.94 -18.36
N ALA A 389 12.68 -1.66 -18.26
CA ALA A 389 12.60 -0.94 -16.99
C ALA A 389 11.14 -0.87 -16.50
N HIS A 390 10.92 -1.23 -15.24
CA HIS A 390 9.63 -1.10 -14.57
C HIS A 390 9.85 -0.72 -13.11
N VAL A 391 9.30 0.41 -12.64
CA VAL A 391 9.56 0.94 -11.30
C VAL A 391 8.27 1.37 -10.61
N GLU A 392 7.76 0.54 -9.72
CA GLU A 392 6.53 0.79 -8.93
C GLU A 392 6.77 1.66 -7.69
N ALA A 393 8.03 1.87 -7.31
CA ALA A 393 8.38 2.52 -6.05
C ALA A 393 7.80 3.93 -5.90
N GLY A 394 7.55 4.66 -7.00
CA GLY A 394 6.90 5.97 -6.96
C GLY A 394 5.47 5.91 -6.44
N GLU A 395 4.64 5.03 -7.01
CA GLU A 395 3.22 4.87 -6.65
C GLU A 395 3.07 4.33 -5.21
N THR A 396 3.86 3.31 -4.86
CA THR A 396 3.85 2.76 -3.50
C THR A 396 4.39 3.74 -2.46
N GLY A 397 5.34 4.60 -2.84
CA GLY A 397 5.83 5.70 -2.01
C GLY A 397 4.73 6.71 -1.71
N ILE A 398 3.96 7.10 -2.72
CA ILE A 398 2.77 7.98 -2.58
C ILE A 398 1.76 7.36 -1.60
N SER A 399 1.45 6.08 -1.76
CA SER A 399 0.50 5.38 -0.88
C SER A 399 1.01 5.25 0.55
N SER A 400 2.31 5.02 0.74
CA SER A 400 2.96 5.01 2.06
C SER A 400 2.88 6.39 2.74
N LEU A 401 3.13 7.48 2.00
CA LEU A 401 3.02 8.85 2.53
C LEU A 401 1.57 9.24 2.81
N SER A 402 0.59 8.78 1.99
CA SER A 402 -0.84 8.98 2.26
C SER A 402 -1.22 8.38 3.62
N GLY A 403 -0.78 7.16 3.91
CA GLY A 403 -0.95 6.54 5.23
C GLY A 403 -0.31 7.36 6.36
N ALA A 404 0.91 7.85 6.15
CA ALA A 404 1.61 8.70 7.12
C ALA A 404 0.90 10.05 7.33
N MET A 405 0.33 10.65 6.28
CA MET A 405 -0.47 11.88 6.37
C MET A 405 -1.71 11.67 7.26
N GLY A 406 -2.44 10.57 7.06
CA GLY A 406 -3.58 10.21 7.90
C GLY A 406 -3.18 9.94 9.35
N ARG A 407 -2.04 9.30 9.58
CA ARG A 407 -1.46 9.11 10.91
C ARG A 407 -1.17 10.44 11.60
N GLU A 408 -0.44 11.35 10.94
CA GLU A 408 -0.08 12.65 11.52
C GLU A 408 -1.32 13.51 11.77
N ALA A 409 -2.33 13.45 10.91
CA ALA A 409 -3.61 14.12 11.14
C ALA A 409 -4.27 13.62 12.44
N ALA A 410 -4.31 12.30 12.67
CA ALA A 410 -4.87 11.72 13.89
C ALA A 410 -4.02 12.02 15.14
N TYR A 411 -2.69 11.97 15.03
CA TYR A 411 -1.77 12.19 16.15
C TYR A 411 -1.75 13.64 16.63
N THR A 412 -1.93 14.59 15.70
CA THR A 412 -1.90 16.03 16.02
C THR A 412 -3.29 16.62 16.26
N GLY A 413 -4.34 15.97 15.72
CA GLY A 413 -5.70 16.50 15.66
C GLY A 413 -5.85 17.68 14.67
N LYS A 414 -4.90 17.85 13.74
CA LYS A 414 -4.90 18.88 12.72
C LYS A 414 -5.27 18.31 11.36
N THR A 415 -5.78 19.15 10.47
CA THR A 415 -5.77 18.83 9.03
C THR A 415 -4.33 18.96 8.54
N ILE A 416 -3.85 17.95 7.82
CA ILE A 416 -2.51 17.89 7.23
C ILE A 416 -2.66 17.89 5.71
N THR A 417 -1.96 18.80 5.04
CA THR A 417 -1.92 18.85 3.59
C THR A 417 -0.80 17.98 3.01
N TRP A 418 -0.92 17.61 1.74
CA TRP A 418 0.12 16.88 1.03
C TRP A 418 1.46 17.64 1.00
N ASP A 419 1.41 18.95 0.76
CA ASP A 419 2.61 19.78 0.72
C ASP A 419 3.29 19.84 2.10
N GLU A 420 2.52 19.99 3.19
CA GLU A 420 3.06 19.95 4.55
C GLU A 420 3.73 18.62 4.88
N ILE A 421 3.07 17.49 4.60
CA ILE A 421 3.64 16.18 4.95
C ILE A 421 4.84 15.84 4.06
N SER A 422 4.79 16.10 2.76
CA SER A 422 5.87 15.77 1.83
C SER A 422 7.14 16.59 2.05
N ALA A 423 6.99 17.86 2.51
CA ALA A 423 8.09 18.75 2.88
C ALA A 423 8.54 18.60 4.34
N SER A 424 7.83 17.84 5.17
CA SER A 424 8.13 17.68 6.60
C SER A 424 9.53 17.09 6.83
N GLU A 425 10.20 17.56 7.89
CA GLU A 425 11.48 17.01 8.36
C GLU A 425 11.31 15.76 9.25
N LEU A 426 10.10 15.18 9.27
CA LEU A 426 9.82 13.97 10.04
C LEU A 426 10.72 12.82 9.58
N ASP A 427 11.50 12.32 10.51
CA ASP A 427 12.46 11.23 10.36
C ASP A 427 12.39 10.34 11.59
N TYR A 428 11.98 9.11 11.40
CA TYR A 428 11.89 8.14 12.48
C TYR A 428 13.15 7.28 12.65
N MET A 429 14.12 7.38 11.73
CA MET A 429 15.36 6.62 11.83
C MET A 429 16.16 7.08 13.05
N PRO A 430 16.54 6.18 13.98
CA PRO A 430 17.42 6.53 15.10
C PRO A 430 18.80 6.96 14.60
N GLU A 431 19.43 7.89 15.32
CA GLU A 431 20.80 8.35 15.01
C GLU A 431 21.82 7.21 15.05
N LYS A 432 21.60 6.20 15.90
CA LYS A 432 22.50 5.08 16.09
C LYS A 432 21.76 3.75 15.93
N LEU A 433 22.26 2.91 15.08
CA LEU A 433 21.76 1.55 14.82
C LEU A 433 22.72 0.52 15.42
N GLU A 434 22.45 0.15 16.68
CA GLU A 434 23.16 -0.93 17.37
C GLU A 434 22.22 -1.64 18.33
N LEU A 435 22.49 -2.92 18.61
CA LEU A 435 21.72 -3.67 19.64
C LEU A 435 22.14 -3.18 21.03
N GLY A 436 21.37 -2.26 21.61
CA GLY A 436 21.66 -1.58 22.88
C GLY A 436 20.44 -0.92 23.48
N PRO A 437 20.64 -0.10 24.51
CA PRO A 437 19.57 0.68 25.12
C PRO A 437 19.04 1.75 24.14
N MET A 438 17.76 2.06 24.27
CA MET A 438 17.06 3.13 23.54
C MET A 438 16.48 4.14 24.51
N ASP A 439 16.36 5.39 24.08
CA ASP A 439 15.63 6.40 24.85
C ASP A 439 14.11 6.14 24.76
N MET A 440 13.63 5.30 25.66
CA MET A 440 12.22 4.92 25.75
C MET A 440 11.28 6.09 26.07
N SER A 441 11.78 7.22 26.55
CA SER A 441 10.95 8.41 26.83
C SER A 441 10.37 9.02 25.54
N LYS A 442 10.97 8.77 24.39
CA LYS A 442 10.49 9.18 23.07
C LYS A 442 9.40 8.25 22.49
N CYS A 443 9.26 7.06 23.08
CA CYS A 443 8.29 6.06 22.64
C CYS A 443 6.94 6.25 23.34
N THR A 444 6.32 7.41 23.14
CA THR A 444 5.04 7.77 23.74
C THR A 444 3.89 7.65 22.74
N VAL A 445 2.73 7.24 23.25
CA VAL A 445 1.48 7.27 22.47
C VAL A 445 1.05 8.73 22.32
N PRO A 446 0.89 9.23 21.09
CA PRO A 446 0.44 10.60 20.87
C PRO A 446 -0.93 10.88 21.48
N VAL A 447 -1.15 12.10 21.96
CA VAL A 447 -2.45 12.56 22.43
C VAL A 447 -2.75 13.89 21.73
N PRO A 448 -3.76 13.93 20.85
CA PRO A 448 -4.07 15.11 20.06
C PRO A 448 -4.63 16.24 20.91
N GLY A 449 -4.45 17.48 20.42
CA GLY A 449 -5.01 18.68 21.07
C GLY A 449 -4.20 19.18 22.26
N SER A 450 -4.84 19.98 23.08
CA SER A 450 -4.27 20.57 24.31
C SER A 450 -5.17 20.30 25.50
N PRO A 451 -4.60 20.11 26.70
CA PRO A 451 -5.40 20.02 27.91
C PRO A 451 -6.29 21.25 28.08
N LYS A 452 -7.50 21.06 28.57
CA LYS A 452 -8.37 22.18 28.95
C LYS A 452 -7.69 22.91 30.14
N LYS A 453 -7.48 24.21 29.98
CA LYS A 453 -6.93 25.06 31.05
C LYS A 453 -7.94 25.26 32.15
#